data_741fe2f7c36dc298f3e89c2b6def609e
#
_entry.id   741fe2f7c36dc298f3e89c2b6def609e
#
_cell.length_a   1.000
_cell.length_b   1.000
_cell.length_c   1.000
_cell.angle_alpha   90.00
_cell.angle_beta   90.00
_cell.angle_gamma   90.00
#
_symmetry.space_group_name_H-M   'P 1'
#
loop_
_entity.id
_entity.type
_entity.pdbx_description
1 polymer ?
#
loop_
_entity_poly.entity_id
_entity_poly.type
_entity_poly.pdbx_seq_one_letter_code
_entity_poly.pdbx_strand_id
1 'polypeptide(L)'
;MAVLIAVEFGTYAGIVLGMLDALVLGVTGLLDVLVGLVSAGAEEAIVSVQNTLVSTLRTAGGFTDTIITLFSRDVIPNQGYQTGPNSGWNGTFLGLPPAYAWALRFTLIIAYSLFTAYWTFRGWLIYRKHYREADWTPTDDIIENLRNHQWGQFGIIVLVLFLTMAVFGPALGPSTVEQNIQSPYEYTTQYYSEEKGGVDTTYVGQANFGSKSKGGSQNVGPMSYDDYGRFHPFGTLPNGRDLFTFMMGGARITMIVTGIAIIGAALIAALLSMFSAYYGGSVDLAVLTTADGVVSVPQLLLLIMVSAVFANHWLGNILDGGMLLALIFAFTTWPFLWRAVRGPALQVAQEEWILAAKSYGQTPRKIMRKHMFPYILGYLLVYASMSAGGIIISLSALSFLGNGLGISAPTPAWGRAISLGQDYVNGSSWHISLIPGLMIVLLVTGLNALGDGIRDAIDPETAGNEGEEAAAGGGG
;
A
#
# COMPACT_ATOMS: atom_id res chain seq x y z
N MET A 1 17.45 8.62 15.33
CA MET A 1 16.07 8.13 15.11
C MET A 1 15.02 9.05 15.73
N ALA A 2 15.06 9.34 17.06
CA ALA A 2 14.08 10.23 17.69
C ALA A 2 13.95 11.60 16.99
N VAL A 3 15.08 12.24 16.60
CA VAL A 3 15.05 13.52 15.87
C VAL A 3 14.38 13.37 14.50
N LEU A 4 14.65 12.28 13.76
CA LEU A 4 14.02 12.03 12.46
C LEU A 4 12.51 11.86 12.58
N ILE A 5 12.05 11.11 13.59
CA ILE A 5 10.62 10.95 13.86
C ILE A 5 10.00 12.29 14.30
N ALA A 6 10.69 13.09 15.11
CA ALA A 6 10.18 14.37 15.59
C ALA A 6 9.96 15.38 14.46
N VAL A 7 10.82 15.39 13.44
CA VAL A 7 10.71 16.30 12.28
C VAL A 7 9.44 16.05 11.45
N GLU A 8 9.02 14.80 11.35
CA GLU A 8 7.81 14.37 10.62
C GLU A 8 6.77 13.75 11.56
N PHE A 9 6.75 14.16 12.83
CA PHE A 9 5.87 13.59 13.84
C PHE A 9 4.39 13.65 13.44
N GLY A 10 3.93 14.77 12.88
CA GLY A 10 2.56 14.91 12.39
C GLY A 10 2.20 13.85 11.35
N THR A 11 3.06 13.62 10.37
CA THR A 11 2.86 12.61 9.33
C THR A 11 2.73 11.20 9.92
N TYR A 12 3.67 10.80 10.78
CA TYR A 12 3.64 9.46 11.40
C TYR A 12 2.48 9.28 12.38
N ALA A 13 2.19 10.30 13.20
CA ALA A 13 1.07 10.28 14.14
C ALA A 13 -0.28 10.20 13.41
N GLY A 14 -0.45 10.95 12.32
CA GLY A 14 -1.65 10.89 11.48
C GLY A 14 -1.89 9.50 10.88
N ILE A 15 -0.82 8.81 10.44
CA ILE A 15 -0.92 7.43 9.94
C ILE A 15 -1.36 6.48 11.06
N VAL A 16 -0.73 6.56 12.24
CA VAL A 16 -1.07 5.70 13.38
C VAL A 16 -2.52 5.94 13.84
N LEU A 17 -2.96 7.19 13.91
CA LEU A 17 -4.33 7.52 14.27
C LEU A 17 -5.34 7.02 13.21
N GLY A 18 -5.01 7.14 11.93
CA GLY A 18 -5.85 6.59 10.85
C GLY A 18 -5.96 5.06 10.90
N MET A 19 -4.88 4.36 11.26
CA MET A 19 -4.91 2.92 11.49
C MET A 19 -5.73 2.54 12.72
N LEU A 20 -5.64 3.32 13.79
CA LEU A 20 -6.45 3.11 15.00
C LEU A 20 -7.93 3.37 14.74
N ASP A 21 -8.29 4.40 13.97
CA ASP A 21 -9.67 4.67 13.56
C ASP A 21 -10.25 3.48 12.78
N ALA A 22 -9.52 2.97 11.79
CA ALA A 22 -9.92 1.79 11.02
C ALA A 22 -10.05 0.54 11.91
N LEU A 23 -9.16 0.34 12.88
CA LEU A 23 -9.22 -0.78 13.81
C LEU A 23 -10.42 -0.67 14.76
N VAL A 24 -10.68 0.51 15.30
CA VAL A 24 -11.85 0.76 16.16
C VAL A 24 -13.14 0.51 15.39
N LEU A 25 -13.28 1.02 14.17
CA LEU A 25 -14.43 0.77 13.31
C LEU A 25 -14.59 -0.74 13.01
N GLY A 26 -13.48 -1.45 12.76
CA GLY A 26 -13.50 -2.89 12.52
C GLY A 26 -13.95 -3.70 13.74
N VAL A 27 -13.39 -3.42 14.91
CA VAL A 27 -13.70 -4.14 16.15
C VAL A 27 -15.12 -3.85 16.62
N THR A 28 -15.52 -2.58 16.65
CA THR A 28 -16.86 -2.19 17.12
C THR A 28 -17.94 -2.70 16.18
N GLY A 29 -17.72 -2.68 14.87
CA GLY A 29 -18.66 -3.24 13.91
C GLY A 29 -18.79 -4.76 14.03
N LEU A 30 -17.70 -5.49 14.34
CA LEU A 30 -17.79 -6.93 14.65
C LEU A 30 -18.58 -7.18 15.93
N LEU A 31 -18.37 -6.38 16.97
CA LEU A 31 -19.11 -6.46 18.23
C LEU A 31 -20.60 -6.16 18.00
N ASP A 32 -20.92 -5.18 17.18
CA ASP A 32 -22.30 -4.81 16.81
C ASP A 32 -23.04 -5.98 16.16
N VAL A 33 -22.41 -6.66 15.19
CA VAL A 33 -22.96 -7.87 14.57
C VAL A 33 -23.15 -9.00 15.57
N LEU A 34 -22.17 -9.24 16.46
CA LEU A 34 -22.25 -10.33 17.45
C LEU A 34 -23.30 -10.06 18.52
N VAL A 35 -23.42 -8.82 18.95
CA VAL A 35 -24.35 -8.41 20.01
C VAL A 35 -25.77 -8.20 19.47
N GLY A 36 -25.92 -7.72 18.24
CA GLY A 36 -27.22 -7.64 17.54
C GLY A 36 -27.91 -8.99 17.43
N LEU A 37 -27.13 -10.09 17.44
CA LEU A 37 -27.67 -11.47 17.53
C LEU A 37 -28.18 -11.84 18.93
N VAL A 38 -27.85 -11.06 19.98
CA VAL A 38 -28.13 -11.42 21.38
C VAL A 38 -29.11 -10.43 22.04
N SER A 39 -28.96 -9.12 21.85
CA SER A 39 -29.88 -8.13 22.41
C SER A 39 -29.80 -6.75 21.74
N ALA A 40 -30.97 -6.17 21.40
CA ALA A 40 -31.06 -4.83 20.80
C ALA A 40 -30.60 -3.68 21.74
N GLY A 41 -30.65 -3.86 23.06
CA GLY A 41 -30.23 -2.82 24.00
C GLY A 41 -28.73 -2.64 24.15
N ALA A 42 -27.93 -3.65 23.79
CA ALA A 42 -26.48 -3.57 23.83
C ALA A 42 -25.90 -2.99 22.51
N GLU A 43 -26.65 -3.01 21.43
CA GLU A 43 -26.31 -2.40 20.13
C GLU A 43 -26.18 -0.87 20.28
N GLU A 44 -27.12 -0.19 20.94
CA GLU A 44 -27.04 1.25 21.18
C GLU A 44 -25.81 1.65 22.00
N ALA A 45 -25.42 0.82 22.98
CA ALA A 45 -24.22 1.06 23.79
C ALA A 45 -22.95 0.94 22.97
N ILE A 46 -22.85 -0.05 22.07
CA ILE A 46 -21.70 -0.25 21.17
C ILE A 46 -21.59 0.90 20.20
N VAL A 47 -22.69 1.31 19.56
CA VAL A 47 -22.73 2.45 18.64
C VAL A 47 -22.33 3.74 19.34
N SER A 48 -22.76 3.96 20.59
CA SER A 48 -22.36 5.12 21.39
C SER A 48 -20.86 5.13 21.68
N VAL A 49 -20.28 3.99 22.08
CA VAL A 49 -18.83 3.84 22.32
C VAL A 49 -18.05 4.04 21.03
N GLN A 50 -18.51 3.46 19.92
CA GLN A 50 -17.91 3.63 18.61
C GLN A 50 -17.86 5.10 18.21
N ASN A 51 -18.99 5.80 18.27
CA ASN A 51 -19.07 7.21 17.90
C ASN A 51 -18.14 8.07 18.77
N THR A 52 -18.05 7.79 20.06
CA THR A 52 -17.16 8.50 20.97
C THR A 52 -15.69 8.25 20.64
N LEU A 53 -15.28 7.00 20.41
CA LEU A 53 -13.89 6.66 20.07
C LEU A 53 -13.50 7.23 18.70
N VAL A 54 -14.35 7.07 17.69
CA VAL A 54 -14.11 7.58 16.33
C VAL A 54 -14.03 9.11 16.34
N SER A 55 -14.93 9.81 17.05
CA SER A 55 -14.87 11.27 17.15
C SER A 55 -13.61 11.75 17.88
N THR A 56 -13.18 11.04 18.91
CA THR A 56 -11.94 11.33 19.65
C THR A 56 -10.71 11.14 18.77
N LEU A 57 -10.65 10.03 18.03
CA LEU A 57 -9.54 9.74 17.11
C LEU A 57 -9.49 10.74 15.94
N ARG A 58 -10.63 11.13 15.39
CA ARG A 58 -10.71 12.15 14.34
C ARG A 58 -10.33 13.53 14.85
N THR A 59 -10.71 13.89 16.08
CA THR A 59 -10.27 15.15 16.71
C THR A 59 -8.76 15.14 16.93
N ALA A 60 -8.19 14.02 17.41
CA ALA A 60 -6.74 13.85 17.54
C ALA A 60 -6.04 13.89 16.17
N GLY A 61 -6.63 13.28 15.13
CA GLY A 61 -6.16 13.36 13.73
C GLY A 61 -6.15 14.81 13.23
N GLY A 62 -7.22 15.55 13.43
CA GLY A 62 -7.28 16.98 13.09
C GLY A 62 -6.21 17.81 13.81
N PHE A 63 -5.86 17.47 15.07
CA PHE A 63 -4.74 18.09 15.76
C PHE A 63 -3.39 17.75 15.10
N THR A 64 -3.18 16.50 14.68
CA THR A 64 -1.91 16.13 13.99
C THR A 64 -1.76 16.81 12.64
N ASP A 65 -2.85 17.12 11.95
CA ASP A 65 -2.84 17.86 10.69
C ASP A 65 -2.42 19.33 10.87
N THR A 66 -2.58 19.88 12.09
CA THR A 66 -2.08 21.23 12.44
C THR A 66 -0.60 21.28 12.79
N ILE A 67 0.05 20.12 12.98
CA ILE A 67 1.48 20.06 13.29
C ILE A 67 2.27 20.31 11.99
N ILE A 68 2.98 21.44 11.96
CA ILE A 68 3.83 21.79 10.84
C ILE A 68 4.99 20.79 10.77
N THR A 69 5.08 20.06 9.68
CA THR A 69 6.18 19.14 9.38
C THR A 69 7.17 19.80 8.43
N LEU A 70 8.43 19.34 8.40
CA LEU A 70 9.49 19.94 7.58
C LEU A 70 9.12 19.95 6.07
N PHE A 71 8.39 18.95 5.62
CA PHE A 71 8.00 18.78 4.22
C PHE A 71 6.57 19.24 3.93
N SER A 72 5.91 19.91 4.89
CA SER A 72 4.59 20.50 4.67
C SER A 72 4.65 21.60 3.60
N ARG A 73 3.49 21.90 3.02
CA ARG A 73 3.36 23.02 2.07
C ARG A 73 3.48 24.37 2.74
N ASP A 74 3.36 24.43 4.06
CA ASP A 74 3.56 25.66 4.84
C ASP A 74 5.04 26.02 4.91
N VAL A 75 5.95 25.02 4.91
CA VAL A 75 7.40 25.22 4.94
C VAL A 75 7.98 25.34 3.53
N ILE A 76 7.55 24.47 2.61
CA ILE A 76 8.00 24.45 1.20
C ILE A 76 6.78 24.55 0.29
N PRO A 77 6.18 25.74 0.15
CA PRO A 77 5.05 25.93 -0.74
C PRO A 77 5.48 25.77 -2.20
N ASN A 78 4.71 24.97 -2.94
CA ASN A 78 5.00 24.65 -4.34
C ASN A 78 3.86 25.04 -5.30
N GLN A 79 2.88 25.75 -4.80
CA GLN A 79 1.85 26.40 -5.60
C GLN A 79 1.91 27.89 -5.35
N GLY A 80 1.69 28.68 -6.39
CA GLY A 80 1.73 30.13 -6.34
C GLY A 80 1.17 30.73 -7.62
N TYR A 81 1.30 32.02 -7.76
CA TYR A 81 0.77 32.78 -8.90
C TYR A 81 1.78 33.83 -9.37
N GLN A 82 1.60 34.27 -10.59
CA GLN A 82 2.30 35.43 -11.17
C GLN A 82 1.42 36.66 -11.12
N THR A 83 2.03 37.85 -11.06
CA THR A 83 1.29 39.12 -11.08
C THR A 83 1.23 39.75 -12.49
N GLY A 84 1.94 39.15 -13.45
CA GLY A 84 1.97 39.55 -14.84
C GLY A 84 2.67 38.52 -15.72
N PRO A 85 2.63 38.65 -17.05
CA PRO A 85 3.10 37.62 -17.99
C PRO A 85 4.56 37.20 -17.85
N ASN A 86 5.42 38.05 -17.28
CA ASN A 86 6.83 37.77 -17.07
C ASN A 86 7.27 38.12 -15.63
N SER A 87 6.33 38.20 -14.70
CA SER A 87 6.64 38.47 -13.30
C SER A 87 7.20 37.22 -12.60
N GLY A 88 7.94 37.45 -11.51
CA GLY A 88 8.34 36.36 -10.61
C GLY A 88 7.12 35.67 -9.99
N TRP A 89 7.35 34.47 -9.45
CA TRP A 89 6.34 33.69 -8.74
C TRP A 89 6.17 34.19 -7.31
N ASN A 90 4.92 34.39 -6.91
CA ASN A 90 4.51 34.75 -5.56
C ASN A 90 3.85 33.53 -4.88
N GLY A 91 4.08 33.36 -3.58
CA GLY A 91 3.49 32.25 -2.81
C GLY A 91 4.21 30.90 -2.98
N THR A 92 5.27 30.83 -3.77
CA THR A 92 6.14 29.65 -3.88
C THR A 92 7.38 29.78 -3.02
N PHE A 93 8.01 28.65 -2.70
CA PHE A 93 9.26 28.62 -1.93
C PHE A 93 10.36 29.42 -2.66
N LEU A 94 10.91 30.44 -1.99
CA LEU A 94 11.93 31.35 -2.50
C LEU A 94 11.58 32.01 -3.86
N GLY A 95 10.31 32.10 -4.22
CA GLY A 95 9.90 32.64 -5.53
C GLY A 95 10.24 31.74 -6.72
N LEU A 96 10.57 30.48 -6.48
CA LEU A 96 10.86 29.50 -7.54
C LEU A 96 9.60 29.16 -8.34
N PRO A 97 9.71 28.87 -9.64
CA PRO A 97 8.61 28.28 -10.38
C PRO A 97 8.04 27.04 -9.70
N PRO A 98 6.72 26.79 -9.73
CA PRO A 98 6.08 25.65 -9.07
C PRO A 98 6.72 24.30 -9.35
N ALA A 99 7.20 24.04 -10.58
CA ALA A 99 7.91 22.81 -10.94
C ALA A 99 9.19 22.62 -10.13
N TYR A 100 10.01 23.66 -9.97
CA TYR A 100 11.26 23.58 -9.20
C TYR A 100 11.00 23.49 -7.69
N ALA A 101 10.05 24.24 -7.18
CA ALA A 101 9.65 24.14 -5.77
C ALA A 101 9.11 22.74 -5.43
N TRP A 102 8.29 22.16 -6.33
CA TRP A 102 7.81 20.80 -6.22
C TRP A 102 8.98 19.79 -6.29
N ALA A 103 9.87 19.90 -7.27
CA ALA A 103 11.01 18.99 -7.45
C ALA A 103 11.95 19.01 -6.23
N LEU A 104 12.21 20.19 -5.66
CA LEU A 104 13.00 20.34 -4.43
C LEU A 104 12.36 19.58 -3.27
N ARG A 105 11.06 19.81 -3.02
CA ARG A 105 10.32 19.14 -1.95
C ARG A 105 10.27 17.62 -2.17
N PHE A 106 9.97 17.18 -3.38
CA PHE A 106 9.97 15.77 -3.77
C PHE A 106 11.32 15.11 -3.47
N THR A 107 12.43 15.72 -3.91
CA THR A 107 13.78 15.20 -3.69
C THR A 107 14.13 15.13 -2.20
N LEU A 108 13.76 16.15 -1.42
CA LEU A 108 14.00 16.16 0.02
C LEU A 108 13.22 15.05 0.75
N ILE A 109 11.98 14.81 0.38
CA ILE A 109 11.16 13.74 0.95
C ILE A 109 11.76 12.36 0.63
N ILE A 110 12.17 12.13 -0.62
CA ILE A 110 12.80 10.87 -1.02
C ILE A 110 14.12 10.67 -0.27
N ALA A 111 14.97 11.70 -0.22
CA ALA A 111 16.24 11.64 0.52
C ALA A 111 16.02 11.35 2.02
N TYR A 112 15.05 12.01 2.65
CA TYR A 112 14.68 11.76 4.04
C TYR A 112 14.18 10.33 4.25
N SER A 113 13.31 9.83 3.37
CA SER A 113 12.77 8.49 3.45
C SER A 113 13.86 7.42 3.32
N LEU A 114 14.75 7.56 2.34
CA LEU A 114 15.90 6.66 2.17
C LEU A 114 16.85 6.71 3.36
N PHE A 115 17.13 7.92 3.87
CA PHE A 115 17.97 8.10 5.06
C PHE A 115 17.35 7.45 6.30
N THR A 116 16.04 7.61 6.51
CA THR A 116 15.30 7.00 7.62
C THR A 116 15.29 5.48 7.49
N ALA A 117 15.04 4.93 6.29
CA ALA A 117 15.11 3.50 6.04
C ALA A 117 16.51 2.92 6.32
N TYR A 118 17.57 3.59 5.84
CA TYR A 118 18.95 3.22 6.12
C TYR A 118 19.28 3.23 7.62
N TRP A 119 18.89 4.27 8.35
CA TRP A 119 19.13 4.37 9.79
C TRP A 119 18.33 3.34 10.59
N THR A 120 17.11 3.03 10.17
CA THR A 120 16.31 1.96 10.78
C THR A 120 16.98 0.61 10.60
N PHE A 121 17.43 0.30 9.39
CA PHE A 121 18.17 -0.92 9.10
C PHE A 121 19.49 -1.00 9.88
N ARG A 122 20.29 0.08 9.92
CA ARG A 122 21.50 0.15 10.72
C ARG A 122 21.23 -0.04 12.21
N GLY A 123 20.20 0.61 12.74
CA GLY A 123 19.80 0.47 14.14
C GLY A 123 19.40 -0.97 14.49
N TRP A 124 18.67 -1.64 13.60
CA TRP A 124 18.31 -3.04 13.76
C TRP A 124 19.54 -3.97 13.72
N LEU A 125 20.51 -3.74 12.84
CA LEU A 125 21.76 -4.52 12.81
C LEU A 125 22.56 -4.33 14.10
N ILE A 126 22.66 -3.09 14.63
CA ILE A 126 23.34 -2.80 15.90
C ILE A 126 22.63 -3.50 17.06
N TYR A 127 21.28 -3.40 17.11
CA TYR A 127 20.47 -4.09 18.11
C TYR A 127 20.72 -5.60 18.08
N ARG A 128 20.68 -6.23 16.92
CA ARG A 128 21.00 -7.66 16.76
C ARG A 128 22.40 -8.00 17.29
N LYS A 129 23.39 -7.19 16.95
CA LYS A 129 24.79 -7.44 17.36
C LYS A 129 25.00 -7.41 18.89
N HIS A 130 24.28 -6.53 19.60
CA HIS A 130 24.52 -6.28 21.03
C HIS A 130 23.53 -6.94 21.98
N TYR A 131 22.35 -7.27 21.52
CA TYR A 131 21.23 -7.75 22.36
C TYR A 131 20.75 -9.16 22.03
N ARG A 132 21.31 -9.82 21.04
CA ARG A 132 20.99 -11.21 20.76
C ARG A 132 21.87 -12.13 21.61
N GLU A 133 21.31 -13.29 22.01
CA GLU A 133 22.02 -14.30 22.80
C GLU A 133 22.92 -15.21 21.96
N ALA A 134 22.60 -15.37 20.64
CA ALA A 134 23.35 -16.24 19.74
C ALA A 134 24.28 -15.42 18.81
N ASP A 135 25.52 -15.86 18.65
CA ASP A 135 26.50 -15.21 17.76
C ASP A 135 26.10 -15.29 16.29
N TRP A 136 25.41 -16.35 15.90
CA TRP A 136 24.90 -16.60 14.55
C TRP A 136 23.49 -17.16 14.57
N THR A 137 22.69 -16.79 13.57
CA THR A 137 21.35 -17.35 13.31
C THR A 137 21.16 -17.50 11.81
N PRO A 138 20.33 -18.45 11.30
CA PRO A 138 20.03 -18.59 9.87
C PRO A 138 19.57 -17.31 9.17
N THR A 139 19.03 -16.37 9.94
CA THR A 139 18.63 -15.04 9.40
C THR A 139 19.85 -14.19 8.99
N ASP A 140 21.03 -14.46 9.53
CA ASP A 140 22.26 -13.73 9.12
C ASP A 140 22.65 -14.10 7.70
N ASP A 141 22.58 -15.40 7.36
CA ASP A 141 22.86 -15.89 6.01
C ASP A 141 21.83 -15.36 4.99
N ILE A 142 20.55 -15.37 5.38
CA ILE A 142 19.48 -14.81 4.52
C ILE A 142 19.77 -13.34 4.20
N ILE A 143 20.19 -12.54 5.19
CA ILE A 143 20.49 -11.11 4.98
C ILE A 143 21.73 -10.94 4.11
N GLU A 144 22.77 -11.73 4.34
CA GLU A 144 24.01 -11.67 3.56
C GLU A 144 23.78 -12.08 2.10
N ASN A 145 23.07 -13.20 1.90
CA ASN A 145 22.70 -13.68 0.58
C ASN A 145 21.82 -12.65 -0.16
N LEU A 146 20.77 -12.12 0.49
CA LEU A 146 19.91 -11.09 -0.10
C LEU A 146 20.66 -9.80 -0.43
N ARG A 147 21.66 -9.43 0.38
CA ARG A 147 22.52 -8.28 0.12
C ARG A 147 23.37 -8.44 -1.13
N ASN A 148 23.70 -9.68 -1.51
CA ASN A 148 24.48 -9.98 -2.69
C ASN A 148 23.61 -10.29 -3.93
N HIS A 149 22.29 -10.43 -3.75
CA HIS A 149 21.35 -10.77 -4.81
C HIS A 149 20.77 -9.51 -5.46
N GLN A 150 21.26 -9.15 -6.65
CA GLN A 150 20.90 -7.89 -7.34
C GLN A 150 19.38 -7.74 -7.59
N TRP A 151 18.74 -8.84 -8.00
CA TRP A 151 17.29 -8.83 -8.29
C TRP A 151 16.47 -8.60 -7.01
N GLY A 152 16.84 -9.23 -5.89
CA GLY A 152 16.23 -8.98 -4.60
C GLY A 152 16.44 -7.54 -4.10
N GLN A 153 17.61 -6.95 -4.34
CA GLN A 153 17.86 -5.54 -4.04
C GLN A 153 16.94 -4.61 -4.83
N PHE A 154 16.73 -4.88 -6.14
CA PHE A 154 15.75 -4.15 -6.94
C PHE A 154 14.35 -4.21 -6.31
N GLY A 155 13.91 -5.39 -5.87
CA GLY A 155 12.64 -5.57 -5.16
C GLY A 155 12.53 -4.73 -3.90
N ILE A 156 13.60 -4.70 -3.07
CA ILE A 156 13.66 -3.86 -1.86
C ILE A 156 13.56 -2.37 -2.21
N ILE A 157 14.30 -1.90 -3.22
CA ILE A 157 14.28 -0.49 -3.64
C ILE A 157 12.87 -0.09 -4.09
N VAL A 158 12.23 -0.92 -4.92
CA VAL A 158 10.86 -0.67 -5.38
C VAL A 158 9.88 -0.66 -4.20
N LEU A 159 9.97 -1.63 -3.28
CA LEU A 159 9.12 -1.67 -2.09
C LEU A 159 9.30 -0.41 -1.22
N VAL A 160 10.53 0.03 -0.97
CA VAL A 160 10.82 1.26 -0.20
C VAL A 160 10.26 2.49 -0.91
N LEU A 161 10.38 2.56 -2.24
CA LEU A 161 9.80 3.65 -3.04
C LEU A 161 8.27 3.71 -2.84
N PHE A 162 7.57 2.60 -2.99
CA PHE A 162 6.11 2.57 -2.84
C PHE A 162 5.64 2.77 -1.39
N LEU A 163 6.40 2.29 -0.40
CA LEU A 163 6.16 2.63 1.00
C LEU A 163 6.33 4.13 1.25
N THR A 164 7.35 4.76 0.65
CA THR A 164 7.52 6.22 0.69
C THR A 164 6.31 6.94 0.08
N MET A 165 5.84 6.48 -1.08
CA MET A 165 4.63 7.02 -1.70
C MET A 165 3.38 6.83 -0.81
N ALA A 166 3.24 5.70 -0.16
CA ALA A 166 2.11 5.42 0.73
C ALA A 166 2.13 6.31 2.00
N VAL A 167 3.31 6.52 2.59
CA VAL A 167 3.50 7.32 3.81
C VAL A 167 3.42 8.80 3.50
N PHE A 168 4.22 9.28 2.54
CA PHE A 168 4.38 10.70 2.21
C PHE A 168 3.54 11.17 1.01
N GLY A 169 2.62 10.35 0.51
CA GLY A 169 1.79 10.67 -0.66
C GLY A 169 1.15 12.07 -0.62
N PRO A 170 0.53 12.49 0.50
CA PRO A 170 -0.04 13.84 0.61
C PRO A 170 1.00 14.96 0.46
N ALA A 171 2.24 14.74 0.91
CA ALA A 171 3.32 15.71 0.80
C ALA A 171 4.02 15.68 -0.57
N LEU A 172 4.06 14.54 -1.26
CA LEU A 172 4.72 14.37 -2.56
C LEU A 172 3.97 15.06 -3.70
N GLY A 173 2.64 15.09 -3.67
CA GLY A 173 1.82 15.70 -4.73
C GLY A 173 2.00 17.23 -4.84
N PRO A 174 1.74 17.82 -6.03
CA PRO A 174 1.66 19.26 -6.18
C PRO A 174 0.54 19.88 -5.33
N SER A 175 -0.56 19.16 -5.15
CA SER A 175 -1.69 19.50 -4.28
C SER A 175 -2.01 18.33 -3.34
N THR A 176 -2.89 18.53 -2.35
CA THR A 176 -3.38 17.42 -1.54
C THR A 176 -4.51 16.67 -2.24
N VAL A 177 -4.73 15.41 -1.83
CA VAL A 177 -5.89 14.61 -2.28
C VAL A 177 -7.20 15.32 -1.90
N GLU A 178 -7.25 15.91 -0.69
CA GLU A 178 -8.40 16.69 -0.23
C GLU A 178 -8.71 17.86 -1.17
N GLN A 179 -7.72 18.74 -1.39
CA GLN A 179 -7.88 19.95 -2.17
C GLN A 179 -8.18 19.70 -3.65
N ASN A 180 -7.59 18.67 -4.24
CA ASN A 180 -7.68 18.46 -5.69
C ASN A 180 -8.77 17.46 -6.08
N ILE A 181 -9.06 16.47 -5.19
CA ILE A 181 -9.87 15.30 -5.55
C ILE A 181 -11.15 15.20 -4.73
N GLN A 182 -11.09 15.33 -3.40
CA GLN A 182 -12.24 15.09 -2.53
C GLN A 182 -13.16 16.29 -2.44
N SER A 183 -12.62 17.45 -2.02
CA SER A 183 -13.38 18.70 -1.78
C SER A 183 -12.87 19.89 -2.62
N PRO A 184 -12.73 19.79 -3.97
CA PRO A 184 -12.06 20.82 -4.76
C PRO A 184 -12.80 22.15 -4.84
N TYR A 185 -14.06 22.22 -4.42
CA TYR A 185 -14.85 23.45 -4.36
C TYR A 185 -14.81 24.15 -2.99
N GLU A 186 -14.14 23.56 -1.99
CA GLU A 186 -13.89 24.19 -0.69
C GLU A 186 -12.58 24.99 -0.67
N TYR A 187 -11.72 24.77 -1.68
CA TYR A 187 -10.40 25.39 -1.77
C TYR A 187 -10.32 26.31 -3.00
N THR A 188 -9.55 27.40 -2.85
CA THR A 188 -9.32 28.37 -3.93
C THR A 188 -7.85 28.36 -4.38
N THR A 189 -7.61 28.78 -5.61
CA THR A 189 -6.29 29.03 -6.18
C THR A 189 -6.25 30.40 -6.81
N GLN A 190 -5.09 31.07 -6.71
CA GLN A 190 -4.83 32.36 -7.36
C GLN A 190 -4.07 32.13 -8.65
N TYR A 191 -4.37 32.94 -9.67
CA TYR A 191 -3.71 32.89 -10.97
C TYR A 191 -3.72 34.25 -11.63
N TYR A 192 -2.84 34.47 -12.61
CA TYR A 192 -2.86 35.67 -13.43
C TYR A 192 -3.92 35.51 -14.52
N SER A 193 -4.87 36.44 -14.57
CA SER A 193 -5.88 36.49 -15.62
C SER A 193 -5.51 37.56 -16.65
N GLU A 194 -5.28 37.15 -17.90
CA GLU A 194 -5.03 38.08 -18.99
C GLU A 194 -6.25 38.97 -19.27
N GLU A 195 -7.47 38.46 -19.16
CA GLU A 195 -8.71 39.19 -19.35
C GLU A 195 -8.88 40.35 -18.36
N LYS A 196 -8.50 40.12 -17.10
CA LYS A 196 -8.60 41.15 -16.04
C LYS A 196 -7.33 41.98 -15.91
N GLY A 197 -6.24 41.58 -16.56
CA GLY A 197 -4.93 42.22 -16.44
C GLY A 197 -4.34 42.20 -15.05
N GLY A 198 -4.66 41.16 -14.23
CA GLY A 198 -4.22 41.05 -12.85
C GLY A 198 -4.49 39.69 -12.23
N VAL A 199 -4.20 39.59 -10.93
CA VAL A 199 -4.42 38.35 -10.17
C VAL A 199 -5.90 38.15 -9.91
N ASP A 200 -6.39 36.97 -10.26
CA ASP A 200 -7.75 36.52 -9.98
C ASP A 200 -7.76 35.29 -9.11
N THR A 201 -8.88 34.99 -8.46
CA THR A 201 -9.05 33.85 -7.58
C THR A 201 -10.21 32.97 -8.06
N THR A 202 -10.00 31.68 -8.18
CA THR A 202 -11.04 30.72 -8.56
C THR A 202 -11.03 29.51 -7.62
N TYR A 203 -12.13 28.75 -7.61
CA TYR A 203 -12.15 27.46 -6.92
C TYR A 203 -11.27 26.44 -7.64
N VAL A 204 -10.59 25.57 -6.86
CA VAL A 204 -9.78 24.49 -7.42
C VAL A 204 -10.62 23.59 -8.34
N GLY A 205 -11.88 23.32 -7.98
CA GLY A 205 -12.81 22.57 -8.83
C GLY A 205 -13.09 23.22 -10.19
N GLN A 206 -13.19 24.55 -10.23
CA GLN A 206 -13.36 25.29 -11.47
C GLN A 206 -12.08 25.27 -12.33
N ALA A 207 -10.92 25.43 -11.68
CA ALA A 207 -9.64 25.33 -12.35
C ALA A 207 -9.41 23.90 -12.90
N ASN A 208 -9.80 22.84 -12.16
CA ASN A 208 -9.79 21.48 -12.67
C ASN A 208 -10.68 21.32 -13.90
N PHE A 209 -11.88 21.94 -13.89
CA PHE A 209 -12.78 21.87 -15.04
C PHE A 209 -12.17 22.51 -16.30
N GLY A 210 -11.35 23.55 -16.17
CA GLY A 210 -10.59 24.18 -17.25
C GLY A 210 -9.39 23.32 -17.73
N SER A 211 -8.83 22.48 -16.86
CA SER A 211 -7.56 21.77 -17.10
C SER A 211 -7.73 20.28 -17.47
N LYS A 212 -8.80 19.96 -18.20
CA LYS A 212 -9.13 18.58 -18.59
C LYS A 212 -8.15 18.03 -19.63
N SER A 213 -7.88 16.71 -19.54
CA SER A 213 -7.13 15.97 -20.57
C SER A 213 -8.04 14.95 -21.24
N LYS A 214 -8.57 15.32 -22.41
CA LYS A 214 -9.49 14.47 -23.21
C LYS A 214 -8.97 14.19 -24.62
N GLY A 215 -7.67 14.31 -24.83
CA GLY A 215 -7.08 14.24 -26.17
C GLY A 215 -7.37 15.47 -27.04
N GLY A 216 -6.90 15.46 -28.25
CA GLY A 216 -7.12 16.56 -29.20
C GLY A 216 -6.57 17.89 -28.69
N SER A 217 -7.43 18.91 -28.67
CA SER A 217 -7.08 20.29 -28.25
C SER A 217 -7.10 20.52 -26.74
N GLN A 218 -7.67 19.59 -25.96
CA GLN A 218 -7.74 19.67 -24.50
C GLN A 218 -6.80 18.63 -23.90
N ASN A 219 -5.58 19.02 -23.58
CA ASN A 219 -4.61 18.12 -22.96
C ASN A 219 -3.60 18.91 -22.13
N VAL A 220 -3.59 18.67 -20.83
CA VAL A 220 -2.51 19.06 -19.91
C VAL A 220 -1.65 17.83 -19.71
N GLY A 221 -0.57 17.73 -20.48
CA GLY A 221 0.33 16.58 -20.49
C GLY A 221 1.25 16.51 -19.28
N PRO A 222 2.09 15.47 -19.19
CA PRO A 222 3.12 15.39 -18.16
C PRO A 222 4.10 16.54 -18.22
N MET A 223 4.61 16.95 -17.04
CA MET A 223 5.60 18.03 -16.86
C MET A 223 5.15 19.39 -17.44
N SER A 224 3.85 19.67 -17.47
CA SER A 224 3.29 20.90 -18.03
C SER A 224 2.56 21.74 -16.98
N TYR A 225 2.32 22.99 -17.33
CA TYR A 225 1.47 23.90 -16.59
C TYR A 225 0.10 23.97 -17.23
N ASP A 226 -0.93 24.19 -16.44
CA ASP A 226 -2.27 24.51 -16.92
C ASP A 226 -2.45 26.05 -17.07
N ASP A 227 -3.62 26.46 -17.55
CA ASP A 227 -3.98 27.89 -17.78
C ASP A 227 -4.06 28.70 -16.46
N TYR A 228 -4.06 28.01 -15.32
CA TYR A 228 -4.05 28.60 -13.97
C TYR A 228 -2.66 28.64 -13.33
N GLY A 229 -1.60 28.29 -14.10
CA GLY A 229 -0.21 28.26 -13.61
C GLY A 229 0.11 27.12 -12.63
N ARG A 230 -0.77 26.11 -12.52
CA ARG A 230 -0.50 24.92 -11.68
C ARG A 230 0.35 23.93 -12.44
N PHE A 231 1.37 23.39 -11.78
CA PHE A 231 2.27 22.40 -12.36
C PHE A 231 1.73 20.97 -12.18
N HIS A 232 1.76 20.18 -13.24
CA HIS A 232 1.27 18.80 -13.29
C HIS A 232 2.36 17.82 -13.71
N PRO A 233 3.03 17.14 -12.75
CA PRO A 233 4.16 16.21 -13.05
C PRO A 233 3.76 15.07 -13.98
N PHE A 234 2.57 14.52 -13.83
CA PHE A 234 2.03 13.44 -14.67
C PHE A 234 0.89 13.90 -15.58
N GLY A 235 0.62 15.21 -15.66
CA GLY A 235 -0.52 15.75 -16.35
C GLY A 235 -1.81 15.64 -15.56
N THR A 236 -2.95 15.80 -16.24
CA THR A 236 -4.28 15.78 -15.63
C THR A 236 -5.15 14.62 -16.14
N LEU A 237 -6.15 14.26 -15.36
CA LEU A 237 -7.21 13.30 -15.70
C LEU A 237 -8.26 13.95 -16.63
N PRO A 238 -9.18 13.19 -17.25
CA PRO A 238 -10.26 13.73 -18.09
C PRO A 238 -11.21 14.70 -17.37
N ASN A 239 -11.23 14.65 -16.03
CA ASN A 239 -11.96 15.59 -15.18
C ASN A 239 -11.08 16.75 -14.67
N GLY A 240 -9.82 16.84 -15.13
CA GLY A 240 -8.87 17.90 -14.81
C GLY A 240 -8.17 17.78 -13.46
N ARG A 241 -8.42 16.72 -12.71
CA ARG A 241 -7.69 16.43 -11.46
C ARG A 241 -6.25 16.09 -11.76
N ASP A 242 -5.34 16.47 -10.88
CA ASP A 242 -3.91 16.18 -11.01
C ASP A 242 -3.63 14.67 -10.92
N LEU A 243 -3.04 14.09 -11.96
CA LEU A 243 -2.79 12.65 -12.03
C LEU A 243 -1.71 12.24 -11.03
N PHE A 244 -0.68 13.05 -10.77
CA PHE A 244 0.35 12.70 -9.81
C PHE A 244 -0.23 12.60 -8.38
N THR A 245 -1.01 13.60 -7.97
CA THR A 245 -1.72 13.60 -6.68
C THR A 245 -2.64 12.38 -6.56
N PHE A 246 -3.36 12.06 -7.64
CA PHE A 246 -4.23 10.88 -7.70
C PHE A 246 -3.42 9.58 -7.53
N MET A 247 -2.28 9.46 -8.18
CA MET A 247 -1.41 8.28 -8.07
C MET A 247 -0.82 8.10 -6.67
N MET A 248 -0.42 9.20 -6.01
CA MET A 248 0.09 9.16 -4.64
C MET A 248 -1.00 8.72 -3.64
N GLY A 249 -2.21 9.26 -3.78
CA GLY A 249 -3.36 8.82 -2.97
C GLY A 249 -3.69 7.33 -3.21
N GLY A 250 -3.69 6.90 -4.46
CA GLY A 250 -3.90 5.50 -4.85
C GLY A 250 -2.83 4.55 -4.32
N ALA A 251 -1.56 4.97 -4.27
CA ALA A 251 -0.47 4.19 -3.68
C ALA A 251 -0.75 3.86 -2.21
N ARG A 252 -1.19 4.86 -1.43
CA ARG A 252 -1.51 4.67 -0.01
C ARG A 252 -2.59 3.63 0.19
N ILE A 253 -3.71 3.75 -0.51
CA ILE A 253 -4.83 2.79 -0.39
C ILE A 253 -4.42 1.39 -0.86
N THR A 254 -3.73 1.29 -2.00
CA THR A 254 -3.26 0.01 -2.53
C THR A 254 -2.33 -0.71 -1.55
N MET A 255 -1.37 0.00 -0.95
CA MET A 255 -0.43 -0.58 0.01
C MET A 255 -1.11 -1.01 1.31
N ILE A 256 -2.07 -0.23 1.83
CA ILE A 256 -2.83 -0.57 3.04
C ILE A 256 -3.70 -1.81 2.78
N VAL A 257 -4.50 -1.82 1.72
CA VAL A 257 -5.40 -2.93 1.39
C VAL A 257 -4.61 -4.22 1.14
N THR A 258 -3.55 -4.15 0.33
CA THR A 258 -2.68 -5.30 0.05
C THR A 258 -1.96 -5.79 1.31
N GLY A 259 -1.46 -4.87 2.14
CA GLY A 259 -0.79 -5.20 3.40
C GLY A 259 -1.72 -5.96 4.36
N ILE A 260 -2.93 -5.46 4.59
CA ILE A 260 -3.93 -6.12 5.44
C ILE A 260 -4.30 -7.50 4.87
N ALA A 261 -4.54 -7.57 3.55
CA ALA A 261 -4.91 -8.81 2.88
C ALA A 261 -3.83 -9.87 3.00
N ILE A 262 -2.57 -9.53 2.71
CA ILE A 262 -1.48 -10.49 2.71
C ILE A 262 -1.08 -10.93 4.11
N ILE A 263 -1.08 -10.01 5.09
CA ILE A 263 -0.83 -10.34 6.49
C ILE A 263 -1.94 -11.28 7.01
N GLY A 264 -3.21 -10.98 6.73
CA GLY A 264 -4.34 -11.83 7.09
C GLY A 264 -4.24 -13.22 6.48
N ALA A 265 -3.99 -13.31 5.17
CA ALA A 265 -3.82 -14.59 4.47
C ALA A 265 -2.63 -15.39 5.02
N ALA A 266 -1.49 -14.72 5.28
CA ALA A 266 -0.28 -15.34 5.82
C ALA A 266 -0.50 -15.88 7.24
N LEU A 267 -1.20 -15.15 8.10
CA LEU A 267 -1.54 -15.62 9.45
C LEU A 267 -2.44 -16.86 9.40
N ILE A 268 -3.48 -16.85 8.57
CA ILE A 268 -4.37 -18.00 8.38
C ILE A 268 -3.56 -19.19 7.85
N ALA A 269 -2.75 -19.00 6.80
CA ALA A 269 -1.94 -20.04 6.19
C ALA A 269 -0.92 -20.62 7.18
N ALA A 270 -0.22 -19.78 7.96
CA ALA A 270 0.74 -20.22 8.97
C ALA A 270 0.07 -21.05 10.07
N LEU A 271 -1.04 -20.60 10.61
CA LEU A 271 -1.79 -21.33 11.62
C LEU A 271 -2.26 -22.69 11.08
N LEU A 272 -2.94 -22.70 9.94
CA LEU A 272 -3.49 -23.93 9.36
C LEU A 272 -2.39 -24.90 8.90
N SER A 273 -1.24 -24.43 8.38
CA SER A 273 -0.14 -25.32 7.99
C SER A 273 0.51 -25.99 9.20
N MET A 274 0.72 -25.25 10.30
CA MET A 274 1.24 -25.82 11.54
C MET A 274 0.26 -26.81 12.17
N PHE A 275 -1.05 -26.51 12.22
CA PHE A 275 -2.08 -27.42 12.70
C PHE A 275 -2.13 -28.69 11.85
N SER A 276 -2.21 -28.55 10.54
CA SER A 276 -2.25 -29.63 9.57
C SER A 276 -1.02 -30.53 9.68
N ALA A 277 0.19 -29.95 9.77
CA ALA A 277 1.44 -30.72 9.89
C ALA A 277 1.62 -31.39 11.25
N TYR A 278 1.18 -30.75 12.35
CA TYR A 278 1.36 -31.28 13.70
C TYR A 278 0.42 -32.45 14.02
N TYR A 279 -0.87 -32.32 13.65
CA TYR A 279 -1.89 -33.35 13.96
C TYR A 279 -2.08 -34.35 12.82
N GLY A 280 -1.81 -33.99 11.57
CA GLY A 280 -1.91 -34.87 10.41
C GLY A 280 -3.31 -35.43 10.16
N GLY A 281 -3.38 -36.51 9.39
CA GLY A 281 -4.58 -37.32 9.18
C GLY A 281 -5.83 -36.54 8.80
N SER A 282 -6.90 -36.70 9.59
CA SER A 282 -8.21 -36.06 9.33
C SER A 282 -8.15 -34.52 9.39
N VAL A 283 -7.25 -33.94 10.22
CA VAL A 283 -7.10 -32.49 10.32
C VAL A 283 -6.50 -31.93 9.04
N ASP A 284 -5.45 -32.55 8.52
CA ASP A 284 -4.82 -32.16 7.26
C ASP A 284 -5.82 -32.30 6.08
N LEU A 285 -6.57 -33.40 6.05
CA LEU A 285 -7.61 -33.63 5.04
C LEU A 285 -8.72 -32.56 5.11
N ALA A 286 -9.16 -32.18 6.30
CA ALA A 286 -10.18 -31.16 6.46
C ALA A 286 -9.70 -29.77 5.97
N VAL A 287 -8.46 -29.41 6.29
CA VAL A 287 -7.89 -28.14 5.78
C VAL A 287 -7.72 -28.18 4.27
N LEU A 288 -7.25 -29.31 3.70
CA LEU A 288 -7.11 -29.49 2.26
C LEU A 288 -8.47 -29.34 1.56
N THR A 289 -9.51 -30.03 2.05
CA THR A 289 -10.85 -29.95 1.45
C THR A 289 -11.45 -28.55 1.55
N THR A 290 -11.23 -27.86 2.66
CA THR A 290 -11.67 -26.47 2.83
C THR A 290 -10.92 -25.54 1.86
N ALA A 291 -9.61 -25.70 1.71
CA ALA A 291 -8.80 -24.92 0.77
C ALA A 291 -9.26 -25.15 -0.69
N ASP A 292 -9.55 -26.40 -1.06
CA ASP A 292 -10.07 -26.74 -2.39
C ASP A 292 -11.45 -26.13 -2.63
N GLY A 293 -12.32 -26.13 -1.61
CA GLY A 293 -13.63 -25.47 -1.65
C GLY A 293 -13.52 -23.97 -1.89
N VAL A 294 -12.60 -23.27 -1.20
CA VAL A 294 -12.40 -21.83 -1.38
C VAL A 294 -11.88 -21.52 -2.80
N VAL A 295 -10.91 -22.28 -3.29
CA VAL A 295 -10.30 -22.06 -4.62
C VAL A 295 -11.25 -22.41 -5.76
N SER A 296 -12.25 -23.28 -5.53
CA SER A 296 -13.25 -23.64 -6.54
C SER A 296 -14.14 -22.47 -6.96
N VAL A 297 -14.26 -21.44 -6.11
CA VAL A 297 -15.03 -20.22 -6.43
C VAL A 297 -14.14 -19.26 -7.22
N PRO A 298 -14.55 -18.79 -8.41
CA PRO A 298 -13.80 -17.78 -9.15
C PRO A 298 -13.63 -16.50 -8.32
N GLN A 299 -12.40 -16.18 -7.95
CA GLN A 299 -12.06 -15.08 -7.03
C GLN A 299 -12.70 -13.75 -7.45
N LEU A 300 -12.63 -13.40 -8.75
CA LEU A 300 -13.19 -12.14 -9.24
C LEU A 300 -14.72 -12.07 -9.05
N LEU A 301 -15.41 -13.18 -9.31
CA LEU A 301 -16.86 -13.24 -9.08
C LEU A 301 -17.21 -13.08 -7.61
N LEU A 302 -16.45 -13.73 -6.73
CA LEU A 302 -16.62 -13.58 -5.29
C LEU A 302 -16.40 -12.12 -4.83
N LEU A 303 -15.36 -11.48 -5.32
CA LEU A 303 -15.07 -10.07 -5.04
C LEU A 303 -16.22 -9.16 -5.47
N ILE A 304 -16.72 -9.32 -6.69
CA ILE A 304 -17.84 -8.53 -7.22
C ILE A 304 -19.11 -8.77 -6.39
N MET A 305 -19.46 -10.04 -6.14
CA MET A 305 -20.67 -10.40 -5.42
C MET A 305 -20.65 -9.87 -3.97
N VAL A 306 -19.56 -10.11 -3.24
CA VAL A 306 -19.46 -9.66 -1.85
C VAL A 306 -19.39 -8.14 -1.77
N SER A 307 -18.65 -7.46 -2.68
CA SER A 307 -18.64 -6.01 -2.73
C SER A 307 -20.03 -5.42 -2.97
N ALA A 308 -20.84 -6.04 -3.85
CA ALA A 308 -22.20 -5.59 -4.14
C ALA A 308 -23.15 -5.83 -2.94
N VAL A 309 -23.08 -6.99 -2.29
CA VAL A 309 -23.90 -7.33 -1.14
C VAL A 309 -23.61 -6.44 0.07
N PHE A 310 -22.33 -6.14 0.30
CA PHE A 310 -21.88 -5.38 1.47
C PHE A 310 -21.65 -3.88 1.18
N ALA A 311 -22.03 -3.38 0.00
CA ALA A 311 -21.82 -1.98 -0.39
C ALA A 311 -22.38 -0.97 0.63
N ASN A 312 -23.52 -1.26 1.24
CA ASN A 312 -24.17 -0.42 2.25
C ASN A 312 -23.90 -0.89 3.69
N HIS A 313 -23.03 -1.88 3.88
CA HIS A 313 -22.67 -2.38 5.18
C HIS A 313 -21.55 -1.51 5.78
N TRP A 314 -21.45 -1.42 7.12
CA TRP A 314 -20.41 -0.65 7.79
C TRP A 314 -18.98 -0.99 7.33
N LEU A 315 -18.71 -2.25 6.99
CA LEU A 315 -17.42 -2.69 6.41
C LEU A 315 -17.11 -2.01 5.07
N GLY A 316 -18.12 -1.69 4.28
CA GLY A 316 -17.99 -0.97 3.01
C GLY A 316 -17.61 0.50 3.20
N ASN A 317 -17.77 1.05 4.41
CA ASN A 317 -17.40 2.44 4.71
C ASN A 317 -15.96 2.58 5.24
N ILE A 318 -15.32 1.48 5.65
CA ILE A 318 -13.94 1.52 6.13
C ILE A 318 -12.99 1.53 4.93
N LEU A 319 -12.13 2.54 4.87
CA LEU A 319 -11.20 2.77 3.76
C LEU A 319 -11.92 2.79 2.39
N ASP A 320 -13.14 3.35 2.35
CA ASP A 320 -13.94 3.48 1.13
C ASP A 320 -14.12 2.14 0.37
N GLY A 321 -14.41 1.08 1.12
CA GLY A 321 -14.54 -0.30 0.64
C GLY A 321 -13.26 -1.12 0.69
N GLY A 322 -12.12 -0.49 0.93
CA GLY A 322 -10.81 -1.16 0.95
C GLY A 322 -10.68 -2.23 2.03
N MET A 323 -11.26 -2.03 3.22
CA MET A 323 -11.23 -3.03 4.28
C MET A 323 -11.99 -4.30 3.91
N LEU A 324 -13.17 -4.15 3.32
CA LEU A 324 -13.95 -5.29 2.84
C LEU A 324 -13.17 -6.10 1.81
N LEU A 325 -12.55 -5.41 0.83
CA LEU A 325 -11.72 -6.05 -0.18
C LEU A 325 -10.50 -6.75 0.44
N ALA A 326 -9.83 -6.12 1.41
CA ALA A 326 -8.70 -6.72 2.10
C ALA A 326 -9.07 -8.04 2.80
N LEU A 327 -10.23 -8.08 3.46
CA LEU A 327 -10.74 -9.30 4.12
C LEU A 327 -11.09 -10.40 3.12
N ILE A 328 -11.73 -10.05 1.99
CA ILE A 328 -12.04 -11.03 0.94
C ILE A 328 -10.75 -11.57 0.32
N PHE A 329 -9.77 -10.70 0.03
CA PHE A 329 -8.47 -11.13 -0.46
C PHE A 329 -7.74 -12.01 0.54
N ALA A 330 -7.77 -11.68 1.83
CA ALA A 330 -7.19 -12.54 2.87
C ALA A 330 -7.85 -13.93 2.86
N PHE A 331 -9.18 -13.97 2.78
CA PHE A 331 -9.95 -15.21 2.73
C PHE A 331 -9.71 -16.04 1.46
N THR A 332 -9.50 -15.40 0.32
CA THR A 332 -9.30 -16.13 -0.96
C THR A 332 -7.83 -16.48 -1.24
N THR A 333 -6.87 -15.78 -0.60
CA THR A 333 -5.43 -15.98 -0.85
C THR A 333 -4.79 -17.02 0.09
N TRP A 334 -5.33 -17.21 1.33
CA TRP A 334 -4.73 -18.13 2.28
C TRP A 334 -4.56 -19.56 1.75
N PRO A 335 -5.45 -20.14 0.90
CA PRO A 335 -5.25 -21.50 0.41
C PRO A 335 -3.99 -21.66 -0.43
N PHE A 336 -3.65 -20.64 -1.23
CA PHE A 336 -2.42 -20.63 -2.04
C PHE A 336 -1.18 -20.59 -1.15
N LEU A 337 -1.16 -19.70 -0.16
CA LEU A 337 -0.07 -19.59 0.81
C LEU A 337 0.04 -20.86 1.66
N TRP A 338 -1.07 -21.43 2.11
CA TRP A 338 -1.09 -22.66 2.89
C TRP A 338 -0.48 -23.84 2.11
N ARG A 339 -0.88 -24.03 0.84
CA ARG A 339 -0.31 -25.08 0.00
C ARG A 339 1.20 -24.93 -0.15
N ALA A 340 1.67 -23.71 -0.34
CA ALA A 340 3.08 -23.41 -0.51
C ALA A 340 3.92 -23.72 0.75
N VAL A 341 3.39 -23.43 1.94
CA VAL A 341 4.12 -23.66 3.21
C VAL A 341 3.80 -25.00 3.88
N ARG A 342 2.79 -25.74 3.39
CA ARG A 342 2.40 -27.03 3.93
C ARG A 342 3.54 -28.08 3.84
N GLY A 343 4.24 -28.13 2.69
CA GLY A 343 5.37 -29.04 2.49
C GLY A 343 6.46 -28.82 3.54
N PRO A 344 7.06 -27.63 3.64
CA PRO A 344 8.01 -27.30 4.70
C PRO A 344 7.47 -27.53 6.12
N ALA A 345 6.19 -27.23 6.38
CA ALA A 345 5.59 -27.48 7.70
C ALA A 345 5.53 -29.00 8.05
N LEU A 346 5.20 -29.87 7.07
CA LEU A 346 5.20 -31.31 7.24
C LEU A 346 6.62 -31.86 7.44
N GLN A 347 7.60 -31.33 6.71
CA GLN A 347 8.99 -31.70 6.86
C GLN A 347 9.49 -31.41 8.27
N VAL A 348 9.33 -30.15 8.75
CA VAL A 348 9.79 -29.79 10.10
C VAL A 348 9.06 -30.57 11.20
N ALA A 349 7.78 -30.92 11.01
CA ALA A 349 7.00 -31.67 12.00
C ALA A 349 7.54 -33.10 12.23
N GLN A 350 8.35 -33.63 11.30
CA GLN A 350 8.97 -34.99 11.37
C GLN A 350 10.42 -34.97 11.85
N GLU A 351 11.00 -33.78 12.05
CA GLU A 351 12.37 -33.60 12.50
C GLU A 351 12.57 -34.21 13.92
N GLU A 352 13.74 -34.79 14.14
CA GLU A 352 14.08 -35.48 15.40
C GLU A 352 13.97 -34.56 16.63
N TRP A 353 14.34 -33.29 16.48
CA TRP A 353 14.24 -32.31 17.56
C TRP A 353 12.80 -31.96 17.92
N ILE A 354 11.84 -32.04 16.97
CA ILE A 354 10.40 -31.92 17.26
C ILE A 354 9.89 -33.17 18.00
N LEU A 355 10.32 -34.36 17.58
CA LEU A 355 9.98 -35.61 18.28
C LEU A 355 10.54 -35.62 19.73
N ALA A 356 11.76 -35.16 19.92
CA ALA A 356 12.34 -34.96 21.24
C ALA A 356 11.52 -33.94 22.07
N ALA A 357 11.15 -32.82 21.53
CA ALA A 357 10.31 -31.82 22.22
C ALA A 357 8.94 -32.38 22.64
N LYS A 358 8.32 -33.24 21.81
CA LYS A 358 7.09 -33.99 22.15
C LYS A 358 7.35 -34.96 23.30
N SER A 359 8.46 -35.73 23.27
CA SER A 359 8.82 -36.68 24.28
C SER A 359 9.12 -36.04 25.64
N TYR A 360 9.66 -34.83 25.66
CA TYR A 360 9.84 -34.00 26.86
C TYR A 360 8.56 -33.34 27.37
N GLY A 361 7.39 -33.62 26.75
CA GLY A 361 6.09 -33.13 27.20
C GLY A 361 5.83 -31.66 26.89
N GLN A 362 6.49 -31.06 25.90
CA GLN A 362 6.17 -29.71 25.46
C GLN A 362 4.76 -29.67 24.86
N THR A 363 4.00 -28.62 25.20
CA THR A 363 2.64 -28.44 24.65
C THR A 363 2.67 -28.17 23.15
N PRO A 364 1.64 -28.59 22.37
CA PRO A 364 1.53 -28.36 20.94
C PRO A 364 1.74 -26.89 20.57
N ARG A 365 1.10 -25.97 21.32
CA ARG A 365 1.23 -24.53 21.11
C ARG A 365 2.69 -24.04 21.22
N LYS A 366 3.46 -24.59 22.19
CA LYS A 366 4.86 -24.20 22.36
C LYS A 366 5.73 -24.75 21.24
N ILE A 367 5.46 -25.97 20.77
CA ILE A 367 6.17 -26.59 19.64
C ILE A 367 5.90 -25.80 18.36
N MET A 368 4.63 -25.57 18.03
CA MET A 368 4.27 -24.79 16.83
C MET A 368 4.89 -23.40 16.83
N ARG A 369 4.74 -22.65 17.95
CA ARG A 369 5.22 -21.26 18.02
C ARG A 369 6.75 -21.14 18.05
N LYS A 370 7.43 -22.00 18.82
CA LYS A 370 8.88 -21.87 19.09
C LYS A 370 9.74 -22.61 18.06
N HIS A 371 9.22 -23.68 17.48
CA HIS A 371 10.00 -24.57 16.65
C HIS A 371 9.54 -24.60 15.19
N MET A 372 8.22 -24.70 14.94
CA MET A 372 7.72 -24.81 13.57
C MET A 372 7.60 -23.43 12.87
N PHE A 373 7.03 -22.42 13.56
CA PHE A 373 6.79 -21.10 12.96
C PHE A 373 8.08 -20.42 12.42
N PRO A 374 9.20 -20.37 13.16
CA PRO A 374 10.43 -19.78 12.64
C PRO A 374 10.95 -20.44 11.36
N TYR A 375 10.76 -21.75 11.22
CA TYR A 375 11.17 -22.51 10.06
C TYR A 375 10.34 -22.19 8.82
N ILE A 376 8.99 -22.12 8.96
CA ILE A 376 8.11 -21.86 7.84
C ILE A 376 8.04 -20.37 7.46
N LEU A 377 8.49 -19.46 8.34
CA LEU A 377 8.38 -18.02 8.15
C LEU A 377 9.11 -17.54 6.87
N GLY A 378 10.28 -18.10 6.58
CA GLY A 378 11.04 -17.76 5.38
C GLY A 378 10.23 -18.07 4.11
N TYR A 379 9.74 -19.29 4.00
CA TYR A 379 8.89 -19.72 2.87
C TYR A 379 7.61 -18.88 2.77
N LEU A 380 6.99 -18.57 3.92
CA LEU A 380 5.80 -17.73 3.97
C LEU A 380 6.06 -16.33 3.41
N LEU A 381 7.20 -15.72 3.73
CA LEU A 381 7.58 -14.40 3.21
C LEU A 381 7.79 -14.40 1.69
N VAL A 382 8.41 -15.45 1.15
CA VAL A 382 8.58 -15.63 -0.30
C VAL A 382 7.22 -15.61 -1.01
N TYR A 383 6.34 -16.53 -0.64
CA TYR A 383 5.05 -16.66 -1.30
C TYR A 383 4.09 -15.53 -1.00
N ALA A 384 4.20 -14.88 0.18
CA ALA A 384 3.44 -13.69 0.51
C ALA A 384 3.80 -12.50 -0.40
N SER A 385 5.09 -12.25 -0.65
CA SER A 385 5.52 -11.16 -1.54
C SER A 385 5.01 -11.37 -2.97
N MET A 386 5.10 -12.58 -3.50
CA MET A 386 4.59 -12.90 -4.83
C MET A 386 3.05 -12.79 -4.90
N SER A 387 2.34 -13.28 -3.88
CA SER A 387 0.87 -13.19 -3.81
C SER A 387 0.38 -11.75 -3.67
N ALA A 388 1.15 -10.86 -3.03
CA ALA A 388 0.83 -9.45 -2.93
C ALA A 388 0.73 -8.79 -4.31
N GLY A 389 1.59 -9.16 -5.26
CA GLY A 389 1.50 -8.72 -6.66
C GLY A 389 0.17 -9.10 -7.30
N GLY A 390 -0.30 -10.34 -7.10
CA GLY A 390 -1.61 -10.80 -7.58
C GLY A 390 -2.79 -10.03 -6.99
N ILE A 391 -2.73 -9.70 -5.69
CA ILE A 391 -3.74 -8.87 -5.02
C ILE A 391 -3.79 -7.46 -5.63
N ILE A 392 -2.64 -6.84 -5.89
CA ILE A 392 -2.56 -5.49 -6.50
C ILE A 392 -3.19 -5.48 -7.89
N ILE A 393 -2.90 -6.49 -8.71
CA ILE A 393 -3.50 -6.64 -10.05
C ILE A 393 -5.03 -6.79 -9.93
N SER A 394 -5.49 -7.66 -9.05
CA SER A 394 -6.93 -7.92 -8.85
C SER A 394 -7.68 -6.69 -8.30
N LEU A 395 -7.06 -5.96 -7.35
CA LEU A 395 -7.61 -4.71 -6.82
C LEU A 395 -7.71 -3.63 -7.90
N SER A 396 -6.68 -3.54 -8.76
CA SER A 396 -6.66 -2.59 -9.87
C SER A 396 -7.68 -2.97 -10.94
N ALA A 397 -7.82 -4.26 -11.27
CA ALA A 397 -8.83 -4.76 -12.21
C ALA A 397 -10.25 -4.47 -11.72
N LEU A 398 -10.53 -4.68 -10.42
CA LEU A 398 -11.83 -4.38 -9.84
C LEU A 398 -12.15 -2.88 -9.88
N SER A 399 -11.18 -2.03 -9.58
CA SER A 399 -11.32 -0.58 -9.65
C SER A 399 -11.41 -0.06 -11.10
N PHE A 400 -10.86 -0.80 -12.07
CA PHE A 400 -10.99 -0.53 -13.51
C PHE A 400 -12.41 -0.78 -14.00
N LEU A 401 -13.08 -1.84 -13.52
CA LEU A 401 -14.46 -2.16 -13.90
C LEU A 401 -15.46 -1.07 -13.48
N GLY A 402 -15.12 -0.27 -12.46
CA GLY A 402 -15.95 0.86 -12.03
C GLY A 402 -17.26 0.45 -11.36
N ASN A 403 -18.31 1.28 -11.50
CA ASN A 403 -19.68 1.02 -11.03
C ASN A 403 -19.81 0.70 -9.52
N GLY A 404 -18.97 1.29 -8.68
CA GLY A 404 -18.96 1.03 -7.23
C GLY A 404 -18.29 -0.28 -6.81
N LEU A 405 -17.70 -1.01 -7.78
CA LEU A 405 -16.83 -2.14 -7.50
C LEU A 405 -15.42 -1.63 -7.14
N GLY A 406 -14.76 -2.28 -6.21
CA GLY A 406 -13.44 -1.84 -5.75
C GLY A 406 -13.50 -0.67 -4.76
N ILE A 407 -12.50 0.20 -4.84
CA ILE A 407 -12.42 1.39 -3.99
C ILE A 407 -13.43 2.44 -4.45
N SER A 408 -14.26 2.94 -3.54
CA SER A 408 -15.32 3.91 -3.84
C SER A 408 -14.75 5.28 -4.25
N ALA A 409 -15.44 5.96 -5.18
CA ALA A 409 -15.13 7.35 -5.49
C ALA A 409 -15.57 8.26 -4.31
N PRO A 410 -14.87 9.40 -4.07
CA PRO A 410 -13.80 9.98 -4.86
C PRO A 410 -12.39 9.45 -4.58
N THR A 411 -12.21 8.51 -3.66
CA THR A 411 -10.89 8.01 -3.23
C THR A 411 -10.08 7.47 -4.41
N PRO A 412 -8.81 7.90 -4.55
CA PRO A 412 -7.97 7.49 -5.67
C PRO A 412 -7.73 5.99 -5.74
N ALA A 413 -7.84 5.42 -6.94
CA ALA A 413 -7.49 4.02 -7.22
C ALA A 413 -6.85 3.92 -8.61
N TRP A 414 -5.71 3.23 -8.72
CA TRP A 414 -4.93 3.17 -9.96
C TRP A 414 -5.71 2.58 -11.15
N GLY A 415 -6.48 1.51 -10.90
CA GLY A 415 -7.34 0.92 -11.93
C GLY A 415 -8.38 1.89 -12.47
N ARG A 416 -8.92 2.79 -11.61
CA ARG A 416 -9.86 3.83 -12.07
C ARG A 416 -9.18 4.87 -12.98
N ALA A 417 -7.92 5.26 -12.72
CA ALA A 417 -7.21 6.14 -13.63
C ALA A 417 -7.06 5.49 -15.01
N ILE A 418 -6.72 4.19 -15.06
CA ILE A 418 -6.62 3.44 -16.33
C ILE A 418 -7.98 3.44 -17.04
N SER A 419 -9.08 3.17 -16.32
CA SER A 419 -10.45 3.19 -16.88
C SER A 419 -10.82 4.56 -17.44
N LEU A 420 -10.52 5.64 -16.72
CA LEU A 420 -10.79 7.01 -17.17
C LEU A 420 -10.00 7.40 -18.42
N GLY A 421 -8.81 6.81 -18.62
CA GLY A 421 -7.93 7.12 -19.74
C GLY A 421 -8.05 6.17 -20.93
N GLN A 422 -8.84 5.08 -20.85
CA GLN A 422 -8.88 4.04 -21.88
C GLN A 422 -9.24 4.56 -23.27
N ASP A 423 -10.17 5.54 -23.35
CA ASP A 423 -10.60 6.11 -24.62
C ASP A 423 -9.57 7.08 -25.24
N TYR A 424 -8.56 7.47 -24.46
CA TYR A 424 -7.55 8.47 -24.84
C TYR A 424 -6.15 7.90 -25.02
N VAL A 425 -5.97 6.59 -24.88
CA VAL A 425 -4.66 5.93 -24.86
C VAL A 425 -3.89 6.10 -26.18
N ASN A 426 -4.59 6.19 -27.31
CA ASN A 426 -4.02 6.39 -28.64
C ASN A 426 -3.81 7.87 -29.01
N GLY A 427 -4.14 8.80 -28.13
CA GLY A 427 -4.06 10.25 -28.35
C GLY A 427 -3.00 10.95 -27.50
N SER A 428 -3.06 12.27 -27.48
CA SER A 428 -2.15 13.12 -26.68
C SER A 428 -2.27 12.89 -25.17
N SER A 429 -3.39 12.33 -24.70
CA SER A 429 -3.64 12.05 -23.26
C SER A 429 -3.31 10.60 -22.85
N TRP A 430 -2.38 9.94 -23.53
CA TRP A 430 -1.90 8.57 -23.25
C TRP A 430 -1.44 8.37 -21.81
N HIS A 431 -0.92 9.42 -21.18
CA HIS A 431 -0.35 9.41 -19.84
C HIS A 431 -1.34 8.95 -18.78
N ILE A 432 -2.65 9.19 -18.98
CA ILE A 432 -3.70 8.88 -18.01
C ILE A 432 -3.77 7.37 -17.72
N SER A 433 -3.62 6.53 -18.75
CA SER A 433 -3.66 5.07 -18.61
C SER A 433 -2.27 4.45 -18.49
N LEU A 434 -1.28 4.95 -19.22
CA LEU A 434 0.05 4.35 -19.28
C LEU A 434 0.82 4.51 -17.97
N ILE A 435 0.77 5.70 -17.35
CA ILE A 435 1.50 5.96 -16.10
C ILE A 435 1.00 5.04 -14.97
N PRO A 436 -0.30 4.96 -14.64
CA PRO A 436 -0.79 4.01 -13.65
C PRO A 436 -0.48 2.56 -14.00
N GLY A 437 -0.58 2.16 -15.27
CA GLY A 437 -0.22 0.82 -15.73
C GLY A 437 1.24 0.49 -15.45
N LEU A 438 2.16 1.38 -15.78
CA LEU A 438 3.59 1.21 -15.50
C LEU A 438 3.89 1.15 -13.99
N MET A 439 3.21 1.94 -13.18
CA MET A 439 3.36 1.89 -11.72
C MET A 439 2.92 0.54 -11.14
N ILE A 440 1.81 -0.03 -11.64
CA ILE A 440 1.37 -1.38 -11.26
C ILE A 440 2.43 -2.41 -11.66
N VAL A 441 2.90 -2.37 -12.91
CA VAL A 441 3.92 -3.29 -13.41
C VAL A 441 5.19 -3.20 -12.57
N LEU A 442 5.67 -1.99 -12.28
CA LEU A 442 6.87 -1.77 -11.48
C LEU A 442 6.72 -2.36 -10.07
N LEU A 443 5.59 -2.10 -9.39
CA LEU A 443 5.35 -2.60 -8.04
C LEU A 443 5.26 -4.13 -8.01
N VAL A 444 4.50 -4.72 -8.94
CA VAL A 444 4.35 -6.19 -9.03
C VAL A 444 5.69 -6.86 -9.36
N THR A 445 6.45 -6.31 -10.31
CA THR A 445 7.79 -6.81 -10.64
C THR A 445 8.73 -6.71 -9.44
N GLY A 446 8.69 -5.59 -8.70
CA GLY A 446 9.49 -5.41 -7.49
C GLY A 446 9.13 -6.41 -6.38
N LEU A 447 7.84 -6.69 -6.17
CA LEU A 447 7.40 -7.69 -5.18
C LEU A 447 7.80 -9.11 -5.57
N ASN A 448 7.71 -9.47 -6.85
CA ASN A 448 8.17 -10.76 -7.35
C ASN A 448 9.70 -10.87 -7.20
N ALA A 449 10.44 -9.84 -7.61
CA ALA A 449 11.89 -9.79 -7.45
C ALA A 449 12.35 -9.91 -5.97
N LEU A 450 11.58 -9.32 -5.05
CA LEU A 450 11.81 -9.49 -3.61
C LEU A 450 11.56 -10.93 -3.18
N GLY A 451 10.48 -11.55 -3.64
CA GLY A 451 10.15 -12.95 -3.37
C GLY A 451 11.26 -13.90 -3.85
N ASP A 452 11.69 -13.75 -5.10
CA ASP A 452 12.79 -14.54 -5.66
C ASP A 452 14.09 -14.34 -4.87
N GLY A 453 14.46 -13.09 -4.56
CA GLY A 453 15.64 -12.80 -3.76
C GLY A 453 15.62 -13.40 -2.35
N ILE A 454 14.45 -13.45 -1.68
CA ILE A 454 14.30 -14.10 -0.39
C ILE A 454 14.39 -15.63 -0.55
N ARG A 455 13.79 -16.19 -1.59
CA ARG A 455 13.85 -17.63 -1.90
C ARG A 455 15.28 -18.09 -2.08
N ASP A 456 16.06 -17.43 -2.94
CA ASP A 456 17.45 -17.76 -3.22
C ASP A 456 18.34 -17.56 -1.98
N ALA A 457 17.96 -16.62 -1.10
CA ALA A 457 18.67 -16.43 0.16
C ALA A 457 18.40 -17.54 1.19
N ILE A 458 17.25 -18.23 1.11
CA ILE A 458 16.91 -19.34 1.99
C ILE A 458 17.50 -20.66 1.49
N ASP A 459 17.55 -20.87 0.16
CA ASP A 459 18.01 -22.11 -0.46
C ASP A 459 19.01 -21.79 -1.60
N PRO A 460 20.27 -21.50 -1.23
CA PRO A 460 21.30 -21.09 -2.20
C PRO A 460 21.76 -22.23 -3.14
N GLU A 461 21.46 -23.52 -2.85
CA GLU A 461 21.84 -24.62 -3.71
C GLU A 461 21.05 -24.67 -5.03
N THR A 462 19.80 -24.20 -5.02
CA THR A 462 18.98 -24.11 -6.23
C THR A 462 19.44 -22.98 -7.17
N ALA A 463 19.93 -21.86 -6.66
CA ALA A 463 20.44 -20.74 -7.44
C ALA A 463 21.74 -21.08 -8.22
N GLY A 464 22.59 -21.95 -7.67
CA GLY A 464 23.81 -22.40 -8.33
C GLY A 464 23.54 -23.25 -9.58
N ASN A 465 22.55 -24.13 -9.53
CA ASN A 465 22.23 -25.03 -10.64
C ASN A 465 21.57 -24.33 -11.84
N GLU A 466 20.72 -23.32 -11.60
CA GLU A 466 20.11 -22.53 -12.68
C GLU A 466 21.14 -21.66 -13.42
N GLY A 467 22.17 -21.17 -12.71
CA GLY A 467 23.30 -20.44 -13.29
C GLY A 467 24.21 -21.33 -14.18
N GLU A 468 24.44 -22.58 -13.78
CA GLU A 468 25.22 -23.55 -14.56
C GLU A 468 24.47 -24.08 -15.78
N GLU A 469 23.15 -24.31 -15.69
CA GLU A 469 22.32 -24.70 -16.84
C GLU A 469 22.20 -23.57 -17.87
N ALA A 470 22.06 -22.30 -17.42
CA ALA A 470 22.04 -21.14 -18.31
C ALA A 470 23.40 -20.92 -19.01
N ALA A 471 24.51 -21.18 -18.33
CA ALA A 471 25.85 -21.11 -18.91
C ALA A 471 26.15 -22.27 -19.85
N ALA A 472 25.62 -23.45 -19.58
CA ALA A 472 25.79 -24.63 -20.46
C ALA A 472 24.89 -24.60 -21.71
N GLY A 473 23.74 -23.94 -21.66
CA GLY A 473 22.81 -23.76 -22.77
C GLY A 473 23.18 -22.66 -23.79
N GLY A 474 24.13 -21.79 -23.46
CA GLY A 474 24.58 -20.67 -24.31
C GLY A 474 25.76 -20.96 -25.24
N GLY A 475 26.25 -22.21 -25.32
CA GLY A 475 27.46 -22.63 -26.05
C GLY A 475 27.18 -23.62 -27.19
N GLY A 476 26.03 -23.49 -27.88
CA GLY A 476 25.70 -24.33 -29.06
C GLY A 476 25.43 -23.51 -30.31
#